data_5f17e8a57e3634a8c8a15cc021662b70
#
_entry.id   5f17e8a57e3634a8c8a15cc021662b70
#
_cell.length_a   1.000
_cell.length_b   1.000
_cell.length_c   1.000
_cell.angle_alpha   90.00
_cell.angle_beta   90.00
_cell.angle_gamma   90.00
#
_symmetry.space_group_name_H-M   'P 1'
#
loop_
_entity.id
_entity.type
_entity.pdbx_description
1 polymer ?
#
loop_
_entity_poly.entity_id
_entity_poly.type
_entity_poly.pdbx_seq_one_letter_code
_entity_poly.pdbx_strand_id
1 'polypeptide(L)'
;MHRLFATIAGLLVAATATLGHAQVDPELPDYTPTQGVFGTLKSVGSDTLNNLMTLWAQEFTTFYPSVKPEIEGKGSSTAPPALIEGQSQFGPMSREMKASEMDKFEEKFGYKPVVIRAGIDCLAVYVHKDCPLDAISLPQIARVFSVAGPDMTWGDLGVADHAYANKPVNLYGRNSASGTYGFFKSVGLAKNDFKATVKEQPGSSAVVQAVATDRF
;
A
#
# COMPACT_ATOMS: atom_id res chain seq x y z
N MET A 1 -61.74 0.60 36.12
CA MET A 1 -60.38 0.06 36.02
C MET A 1 -60.10 -0.34 34.57
N HIS A 2 -59.53 0.58 33.75
CA HIS A 2 -59.21 0.30 32.35
C HIS A 2 -57.68 0.41 32.24
N ARG A 3 -57.03 -0.70 31.93
CA ARG A 3 -55.58 -0.73 31.65
C ARG A 3 -55.38 -0.47 30.16
N LEU A 4 -54.75 0.68 29.86
CA LEU A 4 -54.22 1.01 28.56
C LEU A 4 -52.92 0.20 28.35
N PHE A 5 -52.91 -0.67 27.34
CA PHE A 5 -51.69 -1.25 26.82
C PHE A 5 -51.15 -0.33 25.69
N ALA A 6 -50.02 0.34 25.95
CA ALA A 6 -49.30 1.07 24.93
C ALA A 6 -48.35 0.10 24.21
N THR A 7 -48.64 -0.20 22.95
CA THR A 7 -47.78 -1.00 22.07
C THR A 7 -46.73 -0.08 21.48
N ILE A 8 -45.46 -0.22 21.89
CA ILE A 8 -44.31 0.46 21.26
C ILE A 8 -43.93 -0.38 20.06
N ALA A 9 -44.25 0.13 18.86
CA ALA A 9 -43.74 -0.41 17.61
C ALA A 9 -42.32 0.10 17.40
N GLY A 10 -41.33 -0.75 17.67
CA GLY A 10 -39.92 -0.48 17.38
C GLY A 10 -39.67 -0.57 15.87
N LEU A 11 -39.37 0.56 15.25
CA LEU A 11 -38.93 0.61 13.85
C LEU A 11 -37.51 0.07 13.77
N LEU A 12 -37.32 -1.16 13.30
CA LEU A 12 -36.03 -1.74 12.99
C LEU A 12 -35.59 -1.16 11.62
N VAL A 13 -34.73 -0.12 11.63
CA VAL A 13 -34.06 0.35 10.43
C VAL A 13 -32.92 -0.66 10.13
N ALA A 14 -33.19 -1.60 9.25
CA ALA A 14 -32.17 -2.45 8.68
C ALA A 14 -31.28 -1.57 7.77
N ALA A 15 -30.11 -1.16 8.26
CA ALA A 15 -29.07 -0.57 7.43
C ALA A 15 -28.56 -1.66 6.48
N THR A 16 -29.07 -1.68 5.26
CA THR A 16 -28.50 -2.48 4.17
C THR A 16 -27.17 -1.84 3.81
N ALA A 17 -26.07 -2.41 4.32
CA ALA A 17 -24.75 -2.11 3.81
C ALA A 17 -24.72 -2.55 2.34
N THR A 18 -24.87 -1.60 1.42
CA THR A 18 -24.58 -1.84 0.01
C THR A 18 -23.09 -2.12 -0.08
N LEU A 19 -22.73 -3.39 -0.25
CA LEU A 19 -21.40 -3.76 -0.70
C LEU A 19 -21.18 -3.01 -2.02
N GLY A 20 -20.33 -1.98 -1.99
CA GLY A 20 -19.94 -1.25 -3.18
C GLY A 20 -19.23 -2.22 -4.12
N HIS A 21 -19.97 -2.78 -5.06
CA HIS A 21 -19.36 -3.45 -6.19
C HIS A 21 -18.74 -2.36 -7.05
N ALA A 22 -17.45 -2.49 -7.38
CA ALA A 22 -16.82 -1.64 -8.37
C ALA A 22 -17.64 -1.82 -9.67
N GLN A 23 -18.37 -0.77 -10.05
CA GLN A 23 -19.16 -0.79 -11.26
C GLN A 23 -18.21 -0.56 -12.42
N VAL A 24 -18.07 -1.57 -13.27
CA VAL A 24 -17.34 -1.43 -14.54
C VAL A 24 -18.15 -0.48 -15.42
N ASP A 25 -17.47 0.45 -16.10
CA ASP A 25 -18.10 1.37 -17.03
C ASP A 25 -18.86 0.55 -18.11
N PRO A 26 -20.17 0.71 -18.24
CA PRO A 26 -20.96 -0.06 -19.20
C PRO A 26 -20.61 0.26 -20.68
N GLU A 27 -19.89 1.36 -20.93
CA GLU A 27 -19.41 1.71 -22.28
C GLU A 27 -18.07 1.03 -22.64
N LEU A 28 -17.42 0.36 -21.68
CA LEU A 28 -16.22 -0.41 -21.98
C LEU A 28 -16.61 -1.65 -22.79
N PRO A 29 -16.02 -1.84 -23.98
CA PRO A 29 -16.29 -3.04 -24.78
C PRO A 29 -15.72 -4.28 -24.09
N ASP A 30 -16.41 -5.41 -24.27
CA ASP A 30 -15.91 -6.70 -23.82
C ASP A 30 -14.55 -7.01 -24.47
N TYR A 31 -13.63 -7.54 -23.68
CA TYR A 31 -12.32 -7.93 -24.15
C TYR A 31 -12.43 -9.17 -25.07
N THR A 32 -11.91 -9.05 -26.28
CA THR A 32 -11.84 -10.17 -27.22
C THR A 32 -10.40 -10.72 -27.30
N PRO A 33 -10.15 -11.97 -26.85
CA PRO A 33 -8.82 -12.55 -26.90
C PRO A 33 -8.28 -12.72 -28.32
N THR A 34 -6.98 -12.45 -28.49
CA THR A 34 -6.27 -12.67 -29.75
C THR A 34 -5.68 -14.09 -29.77
N GLN A 35 -5.69 -14.76 -30.93
CA GLN A 35 -5.11 -16.10 -31.08
C GLN A 35 -3.57 -16.05 -31.13
N GLY A 36 -2.93 -17.15 -30.75
CA GLY A 36 -1.48 -17.33 -30.86
C GLY A 36 -0.65 -16.67 -29.76
N VAL A 37 -1.26 -16.28 -28.64
CA VAL A 37 -0.56 -15.71 -27.49
C VAL A 37 -0.08 -16.84 -26.58
N PHE A 38 1.24 -16.93 -26.38
CA PHE A 38 1.88 -17.93 -25.51
C PHE A 38 3.21 -17.42 -24.97
N GLY A 39 3.74 -18.06 -23.96
CA GLY A 39 5.05 -17.75 -23.38
C GLY A 39 4.99 -17.36 -21.92
N THR A 40 6.10 -16.84 -21.39
CA THR A 40 6.21 -16.39 -19.99
C THR A 40 6.13 -14.87 -19.91
N LEU A 41 5.27 -14.37 -19.04
CA LEU A 41 5.19 -12.95 -18.66
C LEU A 41 5.71 -12.78 -17.24
N LYS A 42 6.77 -12.01 -17.09
CA LYS A 42 7.41 -11.78 -15.80
C LYS A 42 7.16 -10.36 -15.31
N SER A 43 6.74 -10.25 -14.05
CA SER A 43 6.48 -9.01 -13.34
C SER A 43 7.32 -8.96 -12.07
N VAL A 44 8.19 -7.96 -11.95
CA VAL A 44 9.07 -7.76 -10.79
C VAL A 44 8.92 -6.33 -10.29
N GLY A 45 8.55 -6.16 -9.03
CA GLY A 45 8.41 -4.79 -8.51
C GLY A 45 7.69 -4.66 -7.18
N SER A 46 6.73 -3.76 -7.12
CA SER A 46 6.03 -3.34 -5.90
C SER A 46 5.32 -4.49 -5.19
N ASP A 47 5.60 -4.65 -3.90
CA ASP A 47 4.85 -5.52 -3.02
C ASP A 47 3.39 -5.02 -2.83
N THR A 48 3.17 -3.72 -2.77
CA THR A 48 1.83 -3.13 -2.65
C THR A 48 0.92 -3.55 -3.80
N LEU A 49 1.45 -3.63 -5.03
CA LEU A 49 0.70 -4.05 -6.21
C LEU A 49 0.68 -5.57 -6.41
N ASN A 50 1.39 -6.34 -5.60
CA ASN A 50 1.58 -7.76 -5.82
C ASN A 50 0.25 -8.54 -5.89
N ASN A 51 -0.69 -8.27 -4.99
CA ASN A 51 -2.00 -8.92 -5.00
C ASN A 51 -2.81 -8.57 -6.25
N LEU A 52 -2.82 -7.29 -6.65
CA LEU A 52 -3.50 -6.85 -7.86
C LEU A 52 -2.90 -7.51 -9.12
N MET A 53 -1.58 -7.53 -9.22
CA MET A 53 -0.87 -8.20 -10.33
C MET A 53 -1.17 -9.70 -10.35
N THR A 54 -1.29 -10.35 -9.19
CA THR A 54 -1.65 -11.77 -9.10
C THR A 54 -3.08 -12.03 -9.59
N LEU A 55 -4.04 -11.19 -9.20
CA LEU A 55 -5.43 -11.29 -9.67
C LEU A 55 -5.52 -11.05 -11.18
N TRP A 56 -4.83 -10.04 -11.70
CA TRP A 56 -4.78 -9.81 -13.15
C TRP A 56 -4.12 -10.95 -13.89
N ALA A 57 -3.06 -11.54 -13.35
CA ALA A 57 -2.41 -12.70 -13.94
C ALA A 57 -3.33 -13.93 -13.99
N GLN A 58 -4.11 -14.16 -12.93
CA GLN A 58 -5.11 -15.23 -12.88
C GLN A 58 -6.19 -15.02 -13.96
N GLU A 59 -6.76 -13.84 -14.04
CA GLU A 59 -7.78 -13.53 -15.04
C GLU A 59 -7.20 -13.59 -16.46
N PHE A 60 -5.99 -13.08 -16.68
CA PHE A 60 -5.32 -13.14 -17.96
C PHE A 60 -5.11 -14.58 -18.46
N THR A 61 -4.82 -15.53 -17.58
CA THR A 61 -4.66 -16.94 -17.95
C THR A 61 -5.98 -17.61 -18.32
N THR A 62 -7.14 -17.07 -17.97
CA THR A 62 -8.43 -17.57 -18.47
C THR A 62 -8.58 -17.29 -19.95
N PHE A 63 -8.10 -16.13 -20.43
CA PHE A 63 -8.09 -15.77 -21.85
C PHE A 63 -6.95 -16.42 -22.61
N TYR A 64 -5.80 -16.64 -21.95
CA TYR A 64 -4.56 -17.14 -22.58
C TYR A 64 -3.95 -18.29 -21.77
N PRO A 65 -4.51 -19.52 -21.85
CA PRO A 65 -4.04 -20.66 -21.06
C PRO A 65 -2.60 -21.10 -21.34
N SER A 66 -2.05 -20.70 -22.50
CA SER A 66 -0.66 -20.98 -22.89
C SER A 66 0.34 -19.93 -22.40
N VAL A 67 -0.12 -18.92 -21.67
CA VAL A 67 0.75 -17.91 -21.03
C VAL A 67 1.00 -18.28 -19.58
N LYS A 68 2.27 -18.19 -19.15
CA LYS A 68 2.70 -18.42 -17.77
C LYS A 68 3.13 -17.11 -17.12
N PRO A 69 2.27 -16.46 -16.31
CA PRO A 69 2.66 -15.29 -15.54
C PRO A 69 3.55 -15.68 -14.33
N GLU A 70 4.61 -14.91 -14.11
CA GLU A 70 5.48 -14.99 -12.93
C GLU A 70 5.50 -13.64 -12.23
N ILE A 71 4.98 -13.59 -10.98
CA ILE A 71 4.81 -12.34 -10.24
C ILE A 71 5.73 -12.32 -9.01
N GLU A 72 6.58 -11.31 -8.92
CA GLU A 72 7.50 -11.10 -7.80
C GLU A 72 7.32 -9.70 -7.17
N GLY A 73 6.86 -9.67 -5.92
CA GLY A 73 6.68 -8.43 -5.13
C GLY A 73 7.84 -8.18 -4.17
N LYS A 74 8.95 -7.64 -4.67
CA LYS A 74 10.18 -7.37 -3.88
C LYS A 74 10.42 -5.89 -3.55
N GLY A 75 9.49 -5.04 -3.92
CA GLY A 75 9.58 -3.58 -3.76
C GLY A 75 9.83 -2.86 -5.06
N SER A 76 9.35 -1.61 -5.15
CA SER A 76 9.38 -0.81 -6.39
C SER A 76 10.80 -0.58 -6.94
N SER A 77 11.81 -0.59 -6.07
CA SER A 77 13.19 -0.35 -6.50
C SER A 77 13.82 -1.53 -7.27
N THR A 78 13.16 -2.71 -7.26
CA THR A 78 13.61 -3.86 -8.05
C THR A 78 13.08 -3.84 -9.49
N ALA A 79 12.02 -3.05 -9.77
CA ALA A 79 11.42 -2.96 -11.08
C ALA A 79 12.34 -2.37 -12.16
N PRO A 80 12.97 -1.18 -11.96
CA PRO A 80 13.81 -0.58 -12.99
C PRO A 80 14.97 -1.49 -13.43
N PRO A 81 15.80 -2.06 -12.53
CA PRO A 81 16.87 -2.95 -12.97
C PRO A 81 16.34 -4.20 -13.69
N ALA A 82 15.26 -4.82 -13.21
CA ALA A 82 14.70 -5.99 -13.86
C ALA A 82 14.18 -5.70 -15.28
N LEU A 83 13.57 -4.54 -15.51
CA LEU A 83 13.17 -4.07 -16.83
C LEU A 83 14.39 -3.78 -17.72
N ILE A 84 15.37 -3.03 -17.20
CA ILE A 84 16.59 -2.65 -17.94
C ILE A 84 17.40 -3.90 -18.33
N GLU A 85 17.49 -4.88 -17.45
CA GLU A 85 18.21 -6.13 -17.73
C GLU A 85 17.41 -7.11 -18.61
N GLY A 86 16.14 -6.80 -18.92
CA GLY A 86 15.27 -7.65 -19.70
C GLY A 86 14.78 -8.90 -18.95
N GLN A 87 14.92 -8.89 -17.63
CA GLN A 87 14.48 -9.99 -16.76
C GLN A 87 12.97 -9.99 -16.53
N SER A 88 12.30 -8.85 -16.75
CA SER A 88 10.84 -8.73 -16.66
C SER A 88 10.28 -7.85 -17.76
N GLN A 89 9.01 -8.07 -18.10
CA GLN A 89 8.25 -7.26 -19.06
C GLN A 89 7.42 -6.20 -18.34
N PHE A 90 7.04 -6.47 -17.09
CA PHE A 90 6.27 -5.55 -16.24
C PHE A 90 7.06 -5.18 -15.00
N GLY A 91 7.00 -3.91 -14.63
CA GLY A 91 7.64 -3.37 -13.43
C GLY A 91 6.65 -2.56 -12.59
N PRO A 92 5.76 -3.22 -11.80
CA PRO A 92 4.83 -2.50 -10.93
C PRO A 92 5.58 -1.63 -9.93
N MET A 93 5.11 -0.39 -9.73
CA MET A 93 5.76 0.55 -8.84
C MET A 93 4.72 1.36 -8.06
N SER A 94 4.97 1.60 -6.77
CA SER A 94 4.20 2.50 -5.89
C SER A 94 4.81 3.90 -5.83
N ARG A 95 5.64 4.24 -6.78
CA ARG A 95 6.24 5.54 -7.05
C ARG A 95 6.48 5.68 -8.55
N GLU A 96 6.69 6.86 -9.01
CA GLU A 96 7.18 7.06 -10.36
C GLU A 96 8.63 6.55 -10.51
N MET A 97 8.99 6.15 -11.73
CA MET A 97 10.36 5.82 -12.10
C MET A 97 11.21 7.10 -12.02
N LYS A 98 12.38 7.00 -11.40
CA LYS A 98 13.28 8.17 -11.29
C LYS A 98 13.84 8.53 -12.67
N ALA A 99 14.18 9.81 -12.88
CA ALA A 99 14.76 10.27 -14.15
C ALA A 99 15.97 9.41 -14.55
N SER A 100 16.91 9.17 -13.62
CA SER A 100 18.10 8.35 -13.89
C SER A 100 17.80 6.86 -14.20
N GLU A 101 16.67 6.35 -13.74
CA GLU A 101 16.21 4.98 -14.07
C GLU A 101 15.61 4.97 -15.49
N MET A 102 14.86 6.01 -15.85
CA MET A 102 14.31 6.19 -17.20
C MET A 102 15.40 6.40 -18.24
N ASP A 103 16.39 7.25 -17.93
CA ASP A 103 17.53 7.52 -18.83
C ASP A 103 18.31 6.23 -19.14
N LYS A 104 18.57 5.39 -18.14
CA LYS A 104 19.23 4.09 -18.33
C LYS A 104 18.40 3.11 -19.17
N PHE A 105 17.08 3.12 -19.01
CA PHE A 105 16.20 2.31 -19.84
C PHE A 105 16.24 2.80 -21.29
N GLU A 106 16.12 4.11 -21.51
CA GLU A 106 16.16 4.73 -22.84
C GLU A 106 17.52 4.52 -23.52
N GLU A 107 18.63 4.64 -22.78
CA GLU A 107 19.98 4.35 -23.28
C GLU A 107 20.10 2.91 -23.81
N LYS A 108 19.48 1.95 -23.11
CA LYS A 108 19.56 0.54 -23.51
C LYS A 108 18.65 0.16 -24.65
N PHE A 109 17.44 0.69 -24.68
CA PHE A 109 16.41 0.25 -25.63
C PHE A 109 16.10 1.25 -26.74
N GLY A 110 16.59 2.49 -26.65
CA GLY A 110 16.33 3.55 -27.61
C GLY A 110 14.94 4.18 -27.53
N TYR A 111 14.16 3.83 -26.51
CA TYR A 111 12.83 4.39 -26.21
C TYR A 111 12.55 4.40 -24.71
N LYS A 112 11.62 5.23 -24.27
CA LYS A 112 11.19 5.31 -22.87
C LYS A 112 10.22 4.18 -22.51
N PRO A 113 10.23 3.70 -21.24
CA PRO A 113 9.25 2.72 -20.81
C PRO A 113 7.83 3.30 -20.87
N VAL A 114 6.87 2.46 -21.23
CA VAL A 114 5.45 2.84 -21.21
C VAL A 114 4.96 2.83 -19.77
N VAL A 115 4.31 3.92 -19.35
CA VAL A 115 3.72 4.05 -18.01
C VAL A 115 2.22 3.85 -18.08
N ILE A 116 1.73 2.84 -17.36
CA ILE A 116 0.30 2.57 -17.22
C ILE A 116 -0.09 2.87 -15.76
N ARG A 117 -0.99 3.81 -15.54
CA ARG A 117 -1.51 4.12 -14.21
C ARG A 117 -2.58 3.10 -13.85
N ALA A 118 -2.26 2.21 -12.92
CA ALA A 118 -3.15 1.12 -12.49
C ALA A 118 -4.22 1.57 -11.50
N GLY A 119 -3.94 2.58 -10.67
CA GLY A 119 -4.85 3.08 -9.66
C GLY A 119 -4.23 4.16 -8.80
N ILE A 120 -5.04 4.71 -7.90
CA ILE A 120 -4.59 5.65 -6.86
C ILE A 120 -4.52 4.88 -5.55
N ASP A 121 -3.35 4.92 -4.90
CA ASP A 121 -3.11 4.30 -3.60
C ASP A 121 -3.15 5.37 -2.49
N CYS A 122 -3.60 4.97 -1.30
CA CYS A 122 -3.63 5.80 -0.11
C CYS A 122 -2.73 5.19 0.96
N LEU A 123 -1.64 5.89 1.28
CA LEU A 123 -0.79 5.51 2.40
C LEU A 123 -1.42 5.96 3.72
N ALA A 124 -1.64 5.02 4.64
CA ALA A 124 -2.15 5.29 5.96
C ALA A 124 -1.10 5.03 7.04
N VAL A 125 -1.14 5.81 8.12
CA VAL A 125 -0.41 5.57 9.36
C VAL A 125 -1.36 4.89 10.34
N TYR A 126 -0.95 3.74 10.87
CA TYR A 126 -1.77 2.93 11.79
C TYR A 126 -1.24 3.06 13.21
N VAL A 127 -2.14 2.92 14.16
CA VAL A 127 -1.83 2.66 15.56
C VAL A 127 -2.52 1.38 16.03
N HIS A 128 -2.08 0.80 17.12
CA HIS A 128 -2.77 -0.35 17.72
C HIS A 128 -4.23 0.04 18.06
N LYS A 129 -5.17 -0.89 17.92
CA LYS A 129 -6.60 -0.66 18.15
C LYS A 129 -6.98 -0.09 19.51
N ASP A 130 -6.16 -0.35 20.53
CA ASP A 130 -6.37 0.15 21.90
C ASP A 130 -5.63 1.46 22.17
N CYS A 131 -4.89 2.00 21.20
CA CYS A 131 -4.21 3.28 21.34
C CYS A 131 -5.22 4.44 21.31
N PRO A 132 -5.25 5.31 22.32
CA PRO A 132 -6.22 6.39 22.41
C PRO A 132 -5.81 7.65 21.62
N LEU A 133 -4.94 7.54 20.64
CA LEU A 133 -4.55 8.64 19.77
C LEU A 133 -5.63 8.86 18.70
N ASP A 134 -6.32 9.98 18.75
CA ASP A 134 -7.41 10.31 17.82
C ASP A 134 -6.90 10.87 16.48
N ALA A 135 -5.80 11.61 16.50
CA ALA A 135 -5.26 12.26 15.31
C ALA A 135 -3.76 12.51 15.43
N ILE A 136 -3.10 12.53 14.27
CA ILE A 136 -1.68 12.89 14.15
C ILE A 136 -1.49 13.78 12.92
N SER A 137 -0.76 14.87 13.08
CA SER A 137 -0.43 15.77 11.97
C SER A 137 0.83 15.35 11.22
N LEU A 138 0.99 15.79 9.96
CA LEU A 138 2.22 15.53 9.19
C LEU A 138 3.51 16.01 9.91
N PRO A 139 3.56 17.20 10.56
CA PRO A 139 4.73 17.58 11.34
C PRO A 139 5.02 16.63 12.51
N GLN A 140 3.99 16.11 13.18
CA GLN A 140 4.18 15.11 14.23
C GLN A 140 4.70 13.78 13.66
N ILE A 141 4.17 13.32 12.53
CA ILE A 141 4.67 12.13 11.81
C ILE A 141 6.16 12.30 11.50
N ALA A 142 6.56 13.46 10.96
CA ALA A 142 7.97 13.73 10.67
C ALA A 142 8.83 13.67 11.94
N ARG A 143 8.38 14.24 13.04
CA ARG A 143 9.11 14.18 14.34
C ARG A 143 9.21 12.76 14.88
N VAL A 144 8.16 11.96 14.75
CA VAL A 144 8.11 10.59 15.27
C VAL A 144 9.03 9.67 14.47
N PHE A 145 8.97 9.67 13.16
CA PHE A 145 9.64 8.68 12.30
C PHE A 145 11.00 9.11 11.78
N SER A 146 11.24 10.42 11.60
CA SER A 146 12.43 10.93 10.95
C SER A 146 13.66 10.94 11.85
N VAL A 147 14.82 10.65 11.27
CA VAL A 147 16.13 10.78 11.93
C VAL A 147 16.39 12.19 12.49
N ALA A 148 15.73 13.21 11.96
CA ALA A 148 15.84 14.59 12.44
C ALA A 148 14.98 14.88 13.69
N GLY A 149 14.09 13.95 14.08
CA GLY A 149 13.22 14.11 15.25
C GLY A 149 13.77 13.41 16.51
N PRO A 150 13.36 13.81 17.72
CA PRO A 150 13.74 13.14 18.96
C PRO A 150 13.03 11.78 19.09
N ASP A 151 13.52 10.92 19.96
CA ASP A 151 12.73 9.79 20.43
C ASP A 151 11.55 10.32 21.26
N MET A 152 10.39 9.74 21.09
CA MET A 152 9.14 10.25 21.63
C MET A 152 8.38 9.18 22.39
N THR A 153 7.66 9.63 23.40
CA THR A 153 6.64 8.86 24.12
C THR A 153 5.26 9.17 23.54
N TRP A 154 4.28 8.35 23.86
CA TRP A 154 2.88 8.65 23.52
C TRP A 154 2.36 9.93 24.17
N GLY A 155 2.87 10.31 25.36
CA GLY A 155 2.57 11.58 26.01
C GLY A 155 3.03 12.78 25.20
N ASP A 156 4.17 12.70 24.52
CA ASP A 156 4.66 13.77 23.64
C ASP A 156 3.76 13.99 22.41
N LEU A 157 2.92 13.02 22.09
CA LEU A 157 1.91 13.10 21.05
C LEU A 157 0.52 13.54 21.55
N GLY A 158 0.42 13.83 22.87
CA GLY A 158 -0.82 14.28 23.51
C GLY A 158 -1.68 13.17 24.11
N VAL A 159 -1.19 11.94 24.18
CA VAL A 159 -1.91 10.85 24.84
C VAL A 159 -1.76 10.98 26.34
N ALA A 160 -2.86 11.30 27.03
CA ALA A 160 -2.87 11.52 28.48
C ALA A 160 -3.11 10.24 29.30
N ASP A 161 -3.52 9.14 28.68
CA ASP A 161 -3.75 7.86 29.35
C ASP A 161 -2.48 7.35 30.01
N HIS A 162 -2.55 7.09 31.33
CA HIS A 162 -1.41 6.63 32.13
C HIS A 162 -0.81 5.31 31.64
N ALA A 163 -1.57 4.45 30.99
CA ALA A 163 -1.07 3.20 30.42
C ALA A 163 -0.15 3.43 29.23
N TYR A 164 -0.28 4.58 28.56
CA TYR A 164 0.45 4.94 27.32
C TYR A 164 1.43 6.10 27.53
N ALA A 165 1.06 7.15 28.25
CA ALA A 165 1.77 8.44 28.25
C ALA A 165 3.30 8.32 28.38
N ASN A 166 3.78 7.48 29.29
CA ASN A 166 5.22 7.30 29.54
C ASN A 166 5.87 6.17 28.74
N LYS A 167 5.14 5.56 27.80
CA LYS A 167 5.67 4.49 26.97
C LYS A 167 6.32 5.07 25.70
N PRO A 168 7.46 4.53 25.28
CA PRO A 168 8.05 4.91 24.00
C PRO A 168 7.13 4.51 22.85
N VAL A 169 7.13 5.28 21.79
CA VAL A 169 6.42 4.93 20.54
C VAL A 169 7.25 3.91 19.78
N ASN A 170 6.76 2.70 19.65
CA ASN A 170 7.37 1.68 18.80
C ASN A 170 7.03 1.96 17.33
N LEU A 171 8.06 1.96 16.47
CA LEU A 171 7.92 2.39 15.08
C LEU A 171 8.12 1.21 14.13
N TYR A 172 7.17 1.07 13.22
CA TYR A 172 7.19 0.08 12.14
C TYR A 172 7.02 0.77 10.80
N GLY A 173 7.81 0.38 9.81
CA GLY A 173 7.75 0.99 8.49
C GLY A 173 8.15 0.02 7.39
N ARG A 174 7.97 0.43 6.15
CA ARG A 174 8.42 -0.33 4.99
C ARG A 174 9.92 -0.16 4.82
N ASN A 175 10.59 -1.18 4.30
CA ASN A 175 12.02 -1.12 4.01
C ASN A 175 12.33 -0.19 2.83
N SER A 176 13.61 0.11 2.63
CA SER A 176 14.12 1.06 1.63
C SER A 176 13.89 0.63 0.16
N ALA A 177 13.62 -0.65 -0.11
CA ALA A 177 13.24 -1.13 -1.44
C ALA A 177 11.81 -0.76 -1.83
N SER A 178 10.97 -0.42 -0.84
CA SER A 178 9.56 -0.08 -1.03
C SER A 178 9.38 1.29 -1.69
N GLY A 179 8.54 1.35 -2.72
CA GLY A 179 8.06 2.63 -3.28
C GLY A 179 7.19 3.40 -2.28
N THR A 180 6.42 2.70 -1.45
CA THR A 180 5.64 3.28 -0.34
C THR A 180 6.55 3.99 0.66
N TYR A 181 7.71 3.42 1.02
CA TYR A 181 8.71 4.12 1.83
C TYR A 181 9.21 5.39 1.12
N GLY A 182 9.54 5.29 -0.17
CA GLY A 182 9.99 6.46 -0.96
C GLY A 182 8.96 7.59 -0.96
N PHE A 183 7.68 7.29 -1.10
CA PHE A 183 6.59 8.26 -1.00
C PHE A 183 6.48 8.83 0.43
N PHE A 184 6.48 7.98 1.45
CA PHE A 184 6.41 8.40 2.85
C PHE A 184 7.58 9.30 3.24
N LYS A 185 8.81 8.97 2.79
CA LYS A 185 9.99 9.80 2.97
C LYS A 185 9.81 11.20 2.37
N SER A 186 9.26 11.29 1.18
CA SER A 186 9.09 12.57 0.47
C SER A 186 8.02 13.47 1.09
N VAL A 187 6.90 12.89 1.52
CA VAL A 187 5.71 13.63 2.00
C VAL A 187 5.65 13.68 3.53
N GLY A 188 5.84 12.54 4.18
CA GLY A 188 5.68 12.41 5.63
C GLY A 188 6.92 12.78 6.45
N LEU A 189 8.13 12.60 5.90
CA LEU A 189 9.38 12.79 6.64
C LEU A 189 10.17 14.03 6.25
N ALA A 190 9.57 14.94 5.49
CA ALA A 190 10.27 16.12 4.97
C ALA A 190 11.59 15.76 4.23
N LYS A 191 11.60 14.65 3.50
CA LYS A 191 12.74 14.05 2.76
C LYS A 191 13.86 13.45 3.62
N ASN A 192 13.71 13.41 4.94
CA ASN A 192 14.67 12.73 5.82
C ASN A 192 14.45 11.21 5.81
N ASP A 193 15.47 10.46 6.23
CA ASP A 193 15.37 9.01 6.42
C ASP A 193 14.67 8.65 7.74
N PHE A 194 14.31 7.39 7.89
CA PHE A 194 13.83 6.83 9.14
C PHE A 194 14.89 6.93 10.23
N LYS A 195 14.44 7.02 11.49
CA LYS A 195 15.26 6.73 12.66
C LYS A 195 15.76 5.29 12.62
N ALA A 196 16.91 5.04 13.21
CA ALA A 196 17.45 3.68 13.37
C ALA A 196 16.55 2.76 14.22
N THR A 197 15.66 3.35 15.03
CA THR A 197 14.68 2.62 15.86
C THR A 197 13.46 2.14 15.11
N VAL A 198 13.25 2.56 13.85
CA VAL A 198 12.15 2.06 13.03
C VAL A 198 12.43 0.62 12.61
N LYS A 199 11.52 -0.28 12.99
CA LYS A 199 11.57 -1.70 12.65
C LYS A 199 11.04 -1.88 11.23
N GLU A 200 11.95 -1.99 10.26
CA GLU A 200 11.61 -2.12 8.85
C GLU A 200 10.97 -3.48 8.53
N GLN A 201 9.90 -3.45 7.74
CA GLN A 201 9.13 -4.63 7.33
C GLN A 201 9.14 -4.79 5.80
N PRO A 202 9.19 -6.03 5.29
CA PRO A 202 9.29 -6.29 3.85
C PRO A 202 7.99 -5.99 3.08
N GLY A 203 6.83 -6.00 3.73
CA GLY A 203 5.52 -5.83 3.09
C GLY A 203 4.54 -5.02 3.93
N SER A 204 3.48 -4.49 3.32
CA SER A 204 2.43 -3.75 4.00
C SER A 204 1.71 -4.61 5.03
N SER A 205 1.40 -5.86 4.70
CA SER A 205 0.78 -6.82 5.63
C SER A 205 1.64 -7.08 6.87
N ALA A 206 2.97 -7.14 6.70
CA ALA A 206 3.88 -7.33 7.81
C ALA A 206 3.90 -6.11 8.76
N VAL A 207 3.79 -4.89 8.24
CA VAL A 207 3.63 -3.68 9.07
C VAL A 207 2.32 -3.74 9.86
N VAL A 208 1.21 -4.10 9.22
CA VAL A 208 -0.10 -4.20 9.90
C VAL A 208 -0.06 -5.26 11.00
N GLN A 209 0.52 -6.44 10.75
CA GLN A 209 0.66 -7.49 11.76
C GLN A 209 1.54 -7.03 12.93
N ALA A 210 2.65 -6.37 12.66
CA ALA A 210 3.53 -5.86 13.70
C ALA A 210 2.81 -4.84 14.61
N VAL A 211 2.09 -3.88 14.04
CA VAL A 211 1.29 -2.90 14.79
C VAL A 211 0.15 -3.57 15.55
N ALA A 212 -0.50 -4.59 14.99
CA ALA A 212 -1.61 -5.31 15.64
C ALA A 212 -1.14 -6.13 16.88
N THR A 213 0.14 -6.50 16.94
CA THR A 213 0.72 -7.29 18.03
C THR A 213 1.49 -6.45 19.06
N ASP A 214 1.91 -5.25 18.67
CA ASP A 214 2.64 -4.32 19.56
C ASP A 214 1.71 -3.18 19.98
N ARG A 215 1.44 -3.12 21.26
CA ARG A 215 0.48 -2.15 21.83
C ARG A 215 1.03 -0.71 21.89
N PHE A 216 2.36 -0.54 21.88
CA PHE A 216 3.01 0.75 22.17
C PHE A 216 3.83 1.30 21.00
#